data_f1130ed8c5afbc826e61b6ef5c6e08cd
#
_entry.id   f1130ed8c5afbc826e61b6ef5c6e08cd
#
_cell.length_a   1.000
_cell.length_b   1.000
_cell.length_c   1.000
_cell.angle_alpha   90.00
_cell.angle_beta   90.00
_cell.angle_gamma   90.00
#
_symmetry.space_group_name_H-M   'P 1'
#
loop_
_entity.id
_entity.type
_entity.pdbx_description
1 polymer ?
#
loop_
_entity_poly.entity_id
_entity_poly.type
_entity_poly.pdbx_seq_one_letter_code
_entity_poly.pdbx_strand_id
1 'polypeptide(L)'
;MVAEDEGQPHAVRYHAQPSPEALGRFRIVEGLGRDFAYDADGVRATLVGMARTTGAELTLALVEEEIVGFVFFSLPHPQGRWGRQGHPRVYEMAGLEVARPWRGKGVGTTLLRTALAPHWEERILLASLDPEEWDTLGTGRSKRSYRQMLLSLFRRAGFAEYPLALEPGLSHDPASLFLVRVGGRVDRERLRQFGASLEGTGSRSLLEINRLPREEREAIYRRLIPDALLATFAIDPRTLTDAVGNRLVEFDCPPDRGMVWIRVRGRPEDRDLCFLLKLQTSAFRDLELAFVVIGDPRSERFAIDRDPEGQETRLGTGRRNIPEEVRAMRAGLAPGQTRRGLRLLREAVRSVEEFVGWMGDDRFVLHAMFYHNAILYERYGFGYAAGREEMERIHQEFQPGGTLFTLLDGSTPFRQPGAERTVRGRSWAIHDGILGERWRPPRMIKQVGKEAGVCTFPGAVW
;
A
#
# COMPACT_ATOMS: atom_id res chain seq x y z
N MET A 1 25.03 23.18 -49.45
CA MET A 1 25.53 23.24 -48.07
C MET A 1 24.48 24.00 -47.28
N VAL A 2 23.51 23.27 -46.77
CA VAL A 2 22.40 23.80 -45.98
C VAL A 2 22.85 23.69 -44.52
N ALA A 3 22.96 24.81 -43.82
CA ALA A 3 23.24 24.85 -42.42
C ALA A 3 22.01 24.32 -41.69
N GLU A 4 22.17 23.24 -40.90
CA GLU A 4 21.19 22.78 -39.97
C GLU A 4 21.11 23.83 -38.86
N ASP A 5 19.88 24.34 -38.67
CA ASP A 5 19.47 25.27 -37.62
C ASP A 5 19.53 24.52 -36.26
N GLU A 6 20.57 24.79 -35.46
CA GLU A 6 20.66 24.28 -34.10
C GLU A 6 19.56 24.95 -33.28
N GLY A 7 18.48 24.19 -33.04
CA GLY A 7 17.26 24.64 -32.35
C GLY A 7 17.53 25.35 -31.04
N GLN A 8 16.97 26.54 -30.92
CA GLN A 8 16.87 27.25 -29.62
C GLN A 8 16.27 26.32 -28.54
N PRO A 9 16.80 26.32 -27.34
CA PRO A 9 16.24 25.47 -26.28
C PRO A 9 14.80 25.89 -26.02
N HIS A 10 13.84 24.99 -26.25
CA HIS A 10 12.42 25.22 -26.02
C HIS A 10 12.21 25.76 -24.60
N ALA A 11 11.60 26.94 -24.47
CA ALA A 11 11.41 27.60 -23.20
C ALA A 11 10.40 26.83 -22.35
N VAL A 12 10.80 26.45 -21.11
CA VAL A 12 9.90 25.79 -20.16
C VAL A 12 8.91 26.82 -19.63
N ARG A 13 7.63 26.59 -19.82
CA ARG A 13 6.53 27.39 -19.25
C ARG A 13 6.01 26.71 -17.97
N TYR A 14 5.57 27.50 -17.01
CA TYR A 14 5.03 27.01 -15.76
C TYR A 14 3.56 27.43 -15.65
N HIS A 15 2.69 26.47 -15.43
CA HIS A 15 1.25 26.64 -15.36
C HIS A 15 0.73 26.22 -13.99
N ALA A 16 0.34 27.20 -13.19
CA ALA A 16 -0.29 26.95 -11.89
C ALA A 16 -1.79 26.72 -12.05
N GLN A 17 -2.35 25.81 -11.28
CA GLN A 17 -3.78 25.52 -11.19
C GLN A 17 -4.45 25.21 -12.56
N PRO A 18 -3.93 24.25 -13.34
CA PRO A 18 -4.56 23.84 -14.59
C PRO A 18 -5.96 23.27 -14.33
N SER A 19 -6.94 23.63 -15.17
CA SER A 19 -8.25 22.99 -15.10
C SER A 19 -8.16 21.51 -15.55
N PRO A 20 -9.06 20.63 -15.06
CA PRO A 20 -9.12 19.24 -15.52
C PRO A 20 -9.24 19.13 -17.04
N GLU A 21 -9.96 20.03 -17.69
CA GLU A 21 -10.13 20.08 -19.15
C GLU A 21 -8.82 20.49 -19.86
N ALA A 22 -8.07 21.43 -19.27
CA ALA A 22 -6.77 21.83 -19.80
C ALA A 22 -5.75 20.68 -19.76
N LEU A 23 -5.77 19.87 -18.69
CA LEU A 23 -4.91 18.69 -18.57
C LEU A 23 -5.14 17.67 -19.68
N GLY A 24 -6.37 17.55 -20.19
CA GLY A 24 -6.71 16.68 -21.31
C GLY A 24 -6.01 17.04 -22.63
N ARG A 25 -5.55 18.27 -22.79
CA ARG A 25 -4.91 18.79 -24.02
C ARG A 25 -3.40 18.55 -24.06
N PHE A 26 -2.76 18.40 -22.89
CA PHE A 26 -1.32 18.23 -22.81
C PHE A 26 -0.91 16.77 -23.05
N ARG A 27 0.20 16.56 -23.70
CA ARG A 27 0.85 15.26 -23.79
C ARG A 27 1.69 15.01 -22.54
N ILE A 28 1.89 13.76 -22.19
CA ILE A 28 2.79 13.34 -21.11
C ILE A 28 4.12 12.95 -21.75
N VAL A 29 5.20 13.59 -21.34
CA VAL A 29 6.53 13.21 -21.83
C VAL A 29 6.92 11.82 -21.33
N GLU A 30 7.62 11.07 -22.14
CA GLU A 30 8.11 9.75 -21.76
C GLU A 30 9.00 9.81 -20.51
N GLY A 31 8.75 8.93 -19.56
CA GLY A 31 9.51 8.83 -18.31
C GLY A 31 9.01 9.74 -17.18
N LEU A 32 7.90 10.46 -17.34
CA LEU A 32 7.15 11.06 -16.27
C LEU A 32 6.17 10.02 -15.68
N GLY A 33 5.93 10.05 -14.38
CA GLY A 33 4.99 9.13 -13.69
C GLY A 33 5.61 7.79 -13.31
N ARG A 34 6.92 7.66 -13.31
CA ARG A 34 7.60 6.40 -12.92
C ARG A 34 7.29 5.96 -11.50
N ASP A 35 7.12 6.91 -10.59
CA ASP A 35 6.82 6.64 -9.21
C ASP A 35 5.40 6.07 -9.04
N PHE A 36 4.52 6.28 -10.02
CA PHE A 36 3.18 5.72 -10.07
C PHE A 36 3.09 4.41 -10.85
N ALA A 37 4.16 3.95 -11.50
CA ALA A 37 4.19 2.79 -12.39
C ALA A 37 3.09 2.79 -13.46
N TYR A 38 2.69 3.98 -13.93
CA TYR A 38 1.62 4.18 -14.92
C TYR A 38 2.20 4.49 -16.31
N ASP A 39 1.41 4.14 -17.33
CA ASP A 39 1.58 4.68 -18.67
C ASP A 39 1.12 6.15 -18.75
N ALA A 40 1.24 6.77 -19.90
CA ALA A 40 0.89 8.18 -20.11
C ALA A 40 -0.57 8.50 -19.73
N ASP A 41 -1.50 7.57 -19.97
CA ASP A 41 -2.92 7.75 -19.65
C ASP A 41 -3.18 7.63 -18.15
N GLY A 42 -2.50 6.73 -17.48
CA GLY A 42 -2.53 6.61 -16.01
C GLY A 42 -1.97 7.85 -15.31
N VAL A 43 -0.86 8.40 -15.82
CA VAL A 43 -0.30 9.68 -15.33
C VAL A 43 -1.31 10.81 -15.52
N ARG A 44 -1.92 10.92 -16.70
CA ARG A 44 -2.95 11.92 -17.00
C ARG A 44 -4.13 11.80 -16.05
N ALA A 45 -4.66 10.59 -15.85
CA ALA A 45 -5.77 10.35 -14.94
C ALA A 45 -5.44 10.78 -13.51
N THR A 46 -4.21 10.50 -13.05
CA THR A 46 -3.71 10.92 -11.75
C THR A 46 -3.66 12.44 -11.62
N LEU A 47 -3.09 13.15 -12.61
CA LEU A 47 -3.02 14.62 -12.60
C LEU A 47 -4.41 15.26 -12.64
N VAL A 48 -5.35 14.69 -13.39
CA VAL A 48 -6.75 15.14 -13.41
C VAL A 48 -7.41 14.92 -12.04
N GLY A 49 -7.16 13.79 -11.40
CA GLY A 49 -7.62 13.51 -10.03
C GLY A 49 -7.08 14.54 -9.03
N MET A 50 -5.78 14.84 -9.12
CA MET A 50 -5.12 15.87 -8.30
C MET A 50 -5.78 17.26 -8.52
N ALA A 51 -6.02 17.65 -9.76
CA ALA A 51 -6.64 18.95 -10.09
C ALA A 51 -8.11 19.07 -9.61
N ARG A 52 -8.81 17.93 -9.44
CA ARG A 52 -10.18 17.88 -8.87
C ARG A 52 -10.22 17.86 -7.36
N THR A 53 -9.08 17.67 -6.70
CA THR A 53 -9.02 17.57 -5.23
C THR A 53 -9.25 18.95 -4.62
N THR A 54 -10.30 19.08 -3.81
CA THR A 54 -10.65 20.34 -3.15
C THR A 54 -9.52 20.84 -2.26
N GLY A 55 -9.14 22.11 -2.43
CA GLY A 55 -8.07 22.74 -1.64
C GLY A 55 -6.65 22.30 -2.02
N ALA A 56 -6.49 21.52 -3.08
CA ALA A 56 -5.19 21.13 -3.59
C ALA A 56 -4.66 22.12 -4.62
N GLU A 57 -3.35 22.15 -4.79
CA GLU A 57 -2.67 23.05 -5.75
C GLU A 57 -1.67 22.26 -6.60
N LEU A 58 -1.93 22.22 -7.89
CA LEU A 58 -1.10 21.58 -8.91
C LEU A 58 -0.39 22.65 -9.74
N THR A 59 0.91 22.52 -9.92
CA THR A 59 1.69 23.35 -10.86
C THR A 59 2.43 22.43 -11.84
N LEU A 60 2.35 22.76 -13.13
CA LEU A 60 2.98 22.03 -14.21
C LEU A 60 4.19 22.79 -14.79
N ALA A 61 5.18 22.04 -15.22
CA ALA A 61 6.22 22.50 -16.14
C ALA A 61 5.90 21.95 -17.54
N LEU A 62 5.79 22.82 -18.49
CA LEU A 62 5.38 22.53 -19.87
C LEU A 62 6.47 22.93 -20.85
N VAL A 63 6.70 22.10 -21.84
CA VAL A 63 7.47 22.42 -23.05
C VAL A 63 6.54 22.22 -24.21
N GLU A 64 6.25 23.29 -24.95
CA GLU A 64 5.17 23.28 -25.93
C GLU A 64 3.85 22.80 -25.31
N GLU A 65 3.34 21.65 -25.74
CA GLU A 65 2.12 20.99 -25.25
C GLU A 65 2.44 19.72 -24.45
N GLU A 66 3.69 19.55 -23.97
CA GLU A 66 4.10 18.39 -23.19
C GLU A 66 4.34 18.74 -21.72
N ILE A 67 3.79 17.94 -20.79
CA ILE A 67 4.07 18.01 -19.37
C ILE A 67 5.41 17.33 -19.13
N VAL A 68 6.41 18.10 -18.69
CA VAL A 68 7.77 17.63 -18.37
C VAL A 68 8.05 17.57 -16.88
N GLY A 69 7.13 18.07 -16.06
CA GLY A 69 7.20 17.98 -14.60
C GLY A 69 5.97 18.54 -13.93
N PHE A 70 5.81 18.22 -12.67
CA PHE A 70 4.73 18.76 -11.83
C PHE A 70 5.15 18.84 -10.37
N VAL A 71 4.46 19.67 -9.60
CA VAL A 71 4.45 19.65 -8.15
C VAL A 71 3.02 19.78 -7.65
N PHE A 72 2.70 19.02 -6.61
CA PHE A 72 1.35 18.94 -6.07
C PHE A 72 1.36 19.08 -4.56
N PHE A 73 0.57 20.05 -4.06
CA PHE A 73 0.29 20.25 -2.64
C PHE A 73 -1.18 19.98 -2.38
N SER A 74 -1.48 19.28 -1.29
CA SER A 74 -2.85 19.02 -0.87
C SER A 74 -3.01 19.27 0.63
N LEU A 75 -4.26 19.43 1.05
CA LEU A 75 -4.57 19.32 2.47
C LEU A 75 -4.20 17.92 2.94
N PRO A 76 -3.69 17.77 4.16
CA PRO A 76 -3.46 16.47 4.76
C PRO A 76 -4.76 15.66 4.75
N HIS A 77 -4.62 14.35 4.50
CA HIS A 77 -5.80 13.48 4.57
C HIS A 77 -6.49 13.65 5.92
N PRO A 78 -7.83 13.88 5.98
CA PRO A 78 -8.54 14.21 7.23
C PRO A 78 -8.29 13.23 8.38
N GLN A 79 -8.02 11.98 8.04
CA GLN A 79 -7.74 10.90 8.98
C GLN A 79 -6.24 10.60 9.13
N GLY A 80 -5.38 11.26 8.36
CA GLY A 80 -3.93 11.19 8.52
C GLY A 80 -3.47 11.98 9.75
N ARG A 81 -2.21 11.79 10.15
CA ARG A 81 -1.62 12.46 11.32
C ARG A 81 -1.89 13.96 11.35
N TRP A 82 -1.60 14.63 10.27
CA TRP A 82 -1.71 16.09 10.18
C TRP A 82 -3.16 16.56 9.99
N GLY A 83 -4.00 15.76 9.32
CA GLY A 83 -5.42 16.07 9.12
C GLY A 83 -6.26 15.91 10.38
N ARG A 84 -5.98 14.89 11.20
CA ARG A 84 -6.65 14.67 12.50
C ARG A 84 -6.45 15.83 13.49
N GLN A 85 -5.35 16.52 13.38
CA GLN A 85 -5.05 17.67 14.23
C GLN A 85 -5.84 18.92 13.84
N GLY A 86 -6.54 18.86 12.68
CA GLY A 86 -7.44 19.93 12.24
C GLY A 86 -6.78 21.28 12.00
N HIS A 87 -5.47 21.31 11.76
CA HIS A 87 -4.75 22.56 11.48
C HIS A 87 -5.16 23.11 10.10
N PRO A 88 -5.96 24.18 10.03
CA PRO A 88 -6.62 24.61 8.79
C PRO A 88 -5.69 25.17 7.72
N ARG A 89 -4.39 25.23 7.99
CA ARG A 89 -3.39 25.83 7.08
C ARG A 89 -2.09 25.02 7.00
N VAL A 90 -2.18 23.73 7.30
CA VAL A 90 -1.09 22.76 7.05
C VAL A 90 -1.38 22.05 5.74
N TYR A 91 -0.38 21.93 4.89
CA TYR A 91 -0.45 21.27 3.58
C TYR A 91 0.70 20.29 3.45
N GLU A 92 0.47 19.22 2.74
CA GLU A 92 1.48 18.21 2.41
C GLU A 92 1.85 18.30 0.94
N MET A 93 3.14 18.21 0.64
CA MET A 93 3.59 17.97 -0.73
C MET A 93 3.38 16.48 -1.04
N ALA A 94 2.40 16.20 -1.88
CA ALA A 94 2.03 14.85 -2.27
C ALA A 94 2.74 14.37 -3.55
N GLY A 95 3.51 15.23 -4.21
CA GLY A 95 4.32 14.84 -5.36
C GLY A 95 5.17 15.97 -5.93
N LEU A 96 6.37 15.64 -6.35
CA LEU A 96 7.26 16.51 -7.13
C LEU A 96 8.06 15.63 -8.09
N GLU A 97 7.79 15.74 -9.38
CA GLU A 97 8.51 14.98 -10.39
C GLU A 97 8.94 15.85 -11.57
N VAL A 98 10.12 15.57 -12.11
CA VAL A 98 10.64 16.13 -13.37
C VAL A 98 11.15 14.98 -14.21
N ALA A 99 10.70 14.90 -15.45
CA ALA A 99 11.12 13.89 -16.40
C ALA A 99 12.64 13.92 -16.63
N ARG A 100 13.26 12.76 -16.77
CA ARG A 100 14.73 12.60 -16.82
C ARG A 100 15.43 13.54 -17.79
N PRO A 101 14.98 13.74 -19.04
CA PRO A 101 15.64 14.63 -19.99
C PRO A 101 15.67 16.09 -19.53
N TRP A 102 14.81 16.47 -18.59
CA TRP A 102 14.64 17.83 -18.09
C TRP A 102 15.27 18.07 -16.71
N ARG A 103 15.86 17.04 -16.10
CA ARG A 103 16.56 17.14 -14.81
C ARG A 103 17.93 17.85 -15.00
N GLY A 104 18.39 18.49 -13.94
CA GLY A 104 19.65 19.25 -13.95
C GLY A 104 19.60 20.59 -14.68
N LYS A 105 18.49 20.93 -15.33
CA LYS A 105 18.28 22.18 -16.09
C LYS A 105 17.54 23.26 -15.27
N GLY A 106 17.43 23.12 -13.97
CA GLY A 106 16.75 24.08 -13.09
C GLY A 106 15.21 23.98 -13.06
N VAL A 107 14.61 23.06 -13.87
CA VAL A 107 13.14 22.92 -13.98
C VAL A 107 12.49 22.67 -12.61
N GLY A 108 12.99 21.73 -11.82
CA GLY A 108 12.43 21.42 -10.50
C GLY A 108 12.51 22.61 -9.51
N THR A 109 13.59 23.39 -9.57
CA THR A 109 13.76 24.57 -8.73
C THR A 109 12.75 25.67 -9.11
N THR A 110 12.59 25.92 -10.39
CA THR A 110 11.64 26.94 -10.87
C THR A 110 10.21 26.49 -10.65
N LEU A 111 9.90 25.19 -10.88
CA LEU A 111 8.59 24.60 -10.65
C LEU A 111 8.17 24.77 -9.18
N LEU A 112 9.03 24.39 -8.23
CA LEU A 112 8.75 24.53 -6.80
C LEU A 112 8.62 26.01 -6.40
N ARG A 113 9.48 26.89 -6.92
CA ARG A 113 9.38 28.33 -6.65
C ARG A 113 8.09 28.95 -7.21
N THR A 114 7.67 28.55 -8.41
CA THR A 114 6.42 29.02 -9.05
C THR A 114 5.19 28.55 -8.27
N ALA A 115 5.22 27.32 -7.78
CA ALA A 115 4.14 26.76 -6.97
C ALA A 115 3.98 27.49 -5.62
N LEU A 116 5.06 28.03 -5.07
CA LEU A 116 5.05 28.75 -3.79
C LEU A 116 4.66 30.24 -3.97
N ALA A 117 3.42 30.45 -4.36
CA ALA A 117 2.85 31.80 -4.54
C ALA A 117 2.69 32.55 -3.18
N PRO A 118 2.45 33.88 -3.19
CA PRO A 118 2.39 34.69 -1.96
C PRO A 118 1.36 34.27 -0.90
N HIS A 119 0.29 33.57 -1.28
CA HIS A 119 -0.69 33.03 -0.34
C HIS A 119 -0.17 31.90 0.56
N TRP A 120 0.94 31.27 0.19
CA TRP A 120 1.61 30.28 1.00
C TRP A 120 2.32 30.86 2.25
N GLU A 121 2.48 32.17 2.32
CA GLU A 121 3.09 32.82 3.47
C GLU A 121 2.26 32.73 4.77
N GLU A 122 1.00 32.33 4.67
CA GLU A 122 0.14 32.08 5.83
C GLU A 122 -0.02 30.61 6.19
N ARG A 123 0.76 29.73 5.54
CA ARG A 123 0.60 28.27 5.60
C ARG A 123 1.88 27.59 6.07
N ILE A 124 1.72 26.35 6.57
CA ILE A 124 2.81 25.45 6.89
C ILE A 124 2.80 24.34 5.85
N LEU A 125 3.93 24.11 5.21
CA LEU A 125 4.10 23.09 4.18
C LEU A 125 5.00 21.97 4.71
N LEU A 126 4.57 20.74 4.53
CA LEU A 126 5.28 19.54 4.90
C LEU A 126 5.73 18.81 3.64
N ALA A 127 6.94 18.29 3.64
CA ALA A 127 7.43 17.42 2.59
C ALA A 127 8.20 16.26 3.22
N SER A 128 7.72 15.07 2.99
CA SER A 128 8.29 13.84 3.47
C SER A 128 8.82 13.06 2.28
N LEU A 129 10.13 12.81 2.23
CA LEU A 129 10.81 12.24 1.08
C LEU A 129 11.49 10.93 1.46
N ASP A 130 11.06 9.84 0.85
CA ASP A 130 11.59 8.51 1.09
C ASP A 130 12.62 8.11 0.03
N PRO A 131 13.80 7.59 0.39
CA PRO A 131 14.78 7.11 -0.56
C PRO A 131 14.32 5.99 -1.48
N GLU A 132 13.28 5.26 -1.12
CA GLU A 132 12.70 4.22 -1.97
C GLU A 132 11.99 4.81 -3.21
N GLU A 133 11.54 6.06 -3.11
CA GLU A 133 10.89 6.80 -4.20
C GLU A 133 11.90 7.51 -5.12
N TRP A 134 13.21 7.48 -4.77
CA TRP A 134 14.21 8.25 -5.52
C TRP A 134 14.74 7.51 -6.74
N ASP A 135 14.85 8.21 -7.86
CA ASP A 135 15.44 7.68 -9.09
C ASP A 135 16.98 7.67 -9.05
N THR A 136 17.54 6.95 -8.09
CA THR A 136 18.99 6.82 -7.94
C THR A 136 19.61 6.08 -9.12
N LEU A 137 18.95 5.04 -9.63
CA LEU A 137 19.43 4.24 -10.77
C LEU A 137 19.48 5.07 -12.05
N GLY A 138 18.44 5.87 -12.32
CA GLY A 138 18.38 6.67 -13.52
C GLY A 138 19.30 7.88 -13.52
N THR A 139 19.72 8.33 -12.35
CA THR A 139 20.64 9.48 -12.21
C THR A 139 22.09 9.07 -11.98
N GLY A 140 22.34 7.79 -11.70
CA GLY A 140 23.66 7.27 -11.30
C GLY A 140 24.18 7.84 -9.97
N ARG A 141 23.32 8.47 -9.16
CA ARG A 141 23.68 9.08 -7.89
C ARG A 141 23.56 8.08 -6.75
N SER A 142 24.51 8.15 -5.80
CA SER A 142 24.32 7.47 -4.52
C SER A 142 23.15 8.09 -3.74
N LYS A 143 22.49 7.34 -2.85
CA LYS A 143 21.45 7.85 -1.95
C LYS A 143 21.90 9.14 -1.23
N ARG A 144 23.15 9.17 -0.73
CA ARG A 144 23.71 10.34 -0.05
C ARG A 144 23.79 11.58 -0.97
N SER A 145 24.25 11.42 -2.19
CA SER A 145 24.34 12.51 -3.17
C SER A 145 22.96 12.99 -3.61
N TYR A 146 22.00 12.06 -3.76
CA TYR A 146 20.61 12.38 -4.11
C TYR A 146 19.94 13.16 -2.98
N ARG A 147 20.12 12.73 -1.72
CA ARG A 147 19.65 13.44 -0.52
C ARG A 147 20.17 14.89 -0.47
N GLN A 148 21.44 15.10 -0.69
CA GLN A 148 22.04 16.44 -0.69
C GLN A 148 21.46 17.32 -1.78
N MET A 149 21.21 16.76 -2.97
CA MET A 149 20.55 17.47 -4.07
C MET A 149 19.12 17.90 -3.69
N LEU A 150 18.31 16.99 -3.15
CA LEU A 150 16.94 17.30 -2.70
C LEU A 150 16.97 18.34 -1.57
N LEU A 151 17.80 18.16 -0.57
CA LEU A 151 17.93 19.10 0.53
C LEU A 151 18.32 20.51 0.04
N SER A 152 19.21 20.60 -0.93
CA SER A 152 19.59 21.88 -1.57
C SER A 152 18.42 22.49 -2.34
N LEU A 153 17.64 21.68 -3.07
CA LEU A 153 16.47 22.12 -3.80
C LEU A 153 15.42 22.75 -2.85
N PHE A 154 15.08 22.02 -1.80
CA PHE A 154 14.05 22.44 -0.86
C PHE A 154 14.47 23.59 0.03
N ARG A 155 15.74 23.67 0.45
CA ARG A 155 16.26 24.83 1.20
C ARG A 155 16.19 26.12 0.41
N ARG A 156 16.41 26.09 -0.90
CA ARG A 156 16.22 27.27 -1.79
C ARG A 156 14.76 27.72 -1.88
N ALA A 157 13.83 26.83 -1.60
CA ALA A 157 12.39 27.09 -1.53
C ALA A 157 11.91 27.43 -0.10
N GLY A 158 12.82 27.61 0.86
CA GLY A 158 12.52 28.02 2.23
C GLY A 158 12.13 26.87 3.17
N PHE A 159 12.34 25.61 2.79
CA PHE A 159 12.13 24.49 3.69
C PHE A 159 13.34 24.27 4.60
N ALA A 160 13.06 23.91 5.84
CA ALA A 160 14.07 23.47 6.82
C ALA A 160 13.90 21.97 7.08
N GLU A 161 15.01 21.30 7.33
CA GLU A 161 15.01 19.89 7.72
C GLU A 161 14.66 19.76 9.20
N TYR A 162 13.76 18.82 9.50
CA TYR A 162 13.33 18.48 10.85
C TYR A 162 13.70 17.02 11.17
N PRO A 163 13.87 16.68 12.47
CA PRO A 163 14.20 15.31 12.87
C PRO A 163 13.17 14.30 12.35
N LEU A 164 13.64 13.18 11.80
CA LEU A 164 12.78 12.10 11.29
C LEU A 164 11.86 11.51 12.36
N ALA A 165 12.27 11.56 13.63
CA ALA A 165 11.45 11.13 14.76
C ALA A 165 10.11 11.89 14.87
N LEU A 166 10.03 13.09 14.27
CA LEU A 166 8.80 13.88 14.20
C LEU A 166 7.85 13.43 13.08
N GLU A 167 8.27 12.52 12.21
CA GLU A 167 7.46 11.96 11.13
C GLU A 167 7.55 10.42 11.12
N PRO A 168 6.85 9.74 12.04
CA PRO A 168 6.94 8.28 12.25
C PRO A 168 6.54 7.45 11.03
N GLY A 169 5.74 8.02 10.10
CA GLY A 169 5.34 7.36 8.86
C GLY A 169 6.42 7.33 7.78
N LEU A 170 7.51 8.08 7.94
CA LEU A 170 8.61 8.11 6.99
C LEU A 170 9.53 6.91 7.23
N SER A 171 10.09 6.34 6.16
CA SER A 171 11.05 5.23 6.30
C SER A 171 12.25 5.67 7.16
N HIS A 172 12.80 4.74 7.91
CA HIS A 172 13.93 5.01 8.80
C HIS A 172 15.29 4.84 8.09
N ASP A 173 15.27 4.89 6.76
CA ASP A 173 16.52 5.08 6.04
C ASP A 173 17.12 6.43 6.50
N PRO A 174 18.36 6.46 6.98
CA PRO A 174 19.01 7.72 7.40
C PRO A 174 19.06 8.78 6.30
N ALA A 175 18.82 8.38 5.07
CA ALA A 175 18.73 9.29 3.94
C ALA A 175 17.35 9.95 3.79
N SER A 176 16.29 9.46 4.43
CA SER A 176 14.97 10.08 4.39
C SER A 176 15.00 11.52 4.86
N LEU A 177 14.08 12.34 4.36
CA LEU A 177 13.98 13.77 4.69
C LEU A 177 12.56 14.11 5.15
N PHE A 178 12.45 14.70 6.33
CA PHE A 178 11.27 15.41 6.76
C PHE A 178 11.55 16.92 6.74
N LEU A 179 10.84 17.64 5.89
CA LEU A 179 11.08 19.03 5.58
C LEU A 179 9.83 19.84 5.89
N VAL A 180 10.01 20.98 6.53
CA VAL A 180 8.92 21.90 6.88
C VAL A 180 9.25 23.30 6.38
N ARG A 181 8.30 23.94 5.71
CA ARG A 181 8.35 25.37 5.41
C ARG A 181 7.24 26.08 6.18
N VAL A 182 7.62 27.02 7.00
CA VAL A 182 6.72 27.92 7.70
C VAL A 182 6.66 29.23 6.93
N GLY A 183 5.47 29.62 6.50
CA GLY A 183 5.28 30.91 5.83
C GLY A 183 5.55 32.09 6.76
N GLY A 184 6.07 33.18 6.22
CA GLY A 184 6.51 34.35 7.01
C GLY A 184 5.38 35.11 7.74
N ARG A 185 4.10 34.84 7.39
CA ARG A 185 2.91 35.40 8.01
C ARG A 185 2.15 34.42 8.91
N VAL A 186 2.71 33.26 9.19
CA VAL A 186 2.13 32.33 10.17
C VAL A 186 2.30 32.91 11.56
N ASP A 187 1.18 33.07 12.30
CA ASP A 187 1.21 33.66 13.64
C ASP A 187 1.86 32.72 14.68
N ARG A 188 2.38 33.31 15.77
CA ARG A 188 3.10 32.59 16.82
C ARG A 188 2.24 31.56 17.53
N GLU A 189 0.93 31.79 17.65
CA GLU A 189 0.02 30.85 18.32
C GLU A 189 -0.12 29.56 17.48
N ARG A 190 -0.32 29.70 16.17
CA ARG A 190 -0.37 28.56 15.24
C ARG A 190 0.95 27.80 15.19
N LEU A 191 2.06 28.53 15.23
CA LEU A 191 3.38 27.90 15.27
C LEU A 191 3.56 27.09 16.56
N ARG A 192 3.09 27.59 17.70
CA ARG A 192 3.10 26.83 18.96
C ARG A 192 2.20 25.61 18.90
N GLN A 193 0.98 25.73 18.38
CA GLN A 193 0.04 24.61 18.20
C GLN A 193 0.62 23.56 17.26
N PHE A 194 1.22 23.97 16.15
CA PHE A 194 1.92 23.06 15.25
C PHE A 194 3.12 22.39 15.94
N GLY A 195 3.94 23.14 16.67
CA GLY A 195 5.06 22.62 17.47
C GLY A 195 4.60 21.58 18.51
N ALA A 196 3.53 21.90 19.26
CA ALA A 196 2.93 20.95 20.20
C ALA A 196 2.40 19.69 19.51
N SER A 197 1.90 19.83 18.29
CA SER A 197 1.46 18.69 17.48
C SER A 197 2.61 17.84 16.95
N LEU A 198 3.79 18.40 16.78
CA LEU A 198 5.01 17.63 16.51
C LEU A 198 5.43 16.79 17.72
N GLU A 199 5.24 17.30 18.93
CA GLU A 199 5.62 16.66 20.20
C GLU A 199 4.53 15.73 20.75
N GLY A 200 3.26 16.00 20.47
CA GLY A 200 2.09 15.47 21.20
C GLY A 200 1.38 14.27 20.62
N THR A 201 1.79 13.70 19.52
CA THR A 201 1.14 12.51 18.97
C THR A 201 2.07 11.31 18.97
N GLY A 202 2.06 10.57 20.06
CA GLY A 202 2.62 9.24 20.14
C GLY A 202 1.88 8.26 19.22
N SER A 203 1.84 8.50 17.92
CA SER A 203 1.59 7.44 16.94
C SER A 203 2.79 6.51 17.01
N ARG A 204 2.56 5.31 17.53
CA ARG A 204 3.60 4.28 17.65
C ARG A 204 3.85 3.69 16.27
N SER A 205 5.09 3.72 15.81
CA SER A 205 5.44 3.00 14.57
C SER A 205 5.90 1.57 14.89
N LEU A 206 5.75 0.67 13.93
CA LEU A 206 6.29 -0.71 14.06
C LEU A 206 7.79 -0.70 14.36
N LEU A 207 8.50 0.28 13.81
CA LEU A 207 9.93 0.37 14.03
C LEU A 207 10.30 0.83 15.46
N GLU A 208 9.56 1.76 16.04
CA GLU A 208 9.74 2.15 17.45
C GLU A 208 9.47 0.96 18.36
N ILE A 209 8.40 0.19 18.07
CA ILE A 209 8.10 -1.05 18.80
C ILE A 209 9.26 -2.04 18.64
N ASN A 210 9.83 -2.20 17.45
CA ASN A 210 10.92 -3.15 17.19
C ASN A 210 12.22 -2.82 17.92
N ARG A 211 12.40 -1.56 18.33
CA ARG A 211 13.55 -1.10 19.12
C ARG A 211 13.40 -1.27 20.62
N LEU A 212 12.20 -1.59 21.08
CA LEU A 212 11.94 -1.86 22.51
C LEU A 212 12.65 -3.13 22.97
N PRO A 213 12.90 -3.29 24.27
CA PRO A 213 13.35 -4.54 24.84
C PRO A 213 12.45 -5.70 24.42
N ARG A 214 13.04 -6.89 24.30
CA ARG A 214 12.34 -8.07 23.76
C ARG A 214 10.99 -8.33 24.45
N GLU A 215 10.97 -8.30 25.77
CA GLU A 215 9.77 -8.58 26.55
C GLU A 215 8.64 -7.59 26.27
N GLU A 216 8.96 -6.31 26.19
CA GLU A 216 7.98 -5.25 25.91
C GLU A 216 7.39 -5.38 24.51
N ARG A 217 8.24 -5.54 23.49
CA ARG A 217 7.77 -5.66 22.11
C ARG A 217 6.96 -6.93 21.88
N GLU A 218 7.35 -8.05 22.49
CA GLU A 218 6.58 -9.30 22.39
C GLU A 218 5.22 -9.19 23.07
N ALA A 219 5.13 -8.52 24.22
CA ALA A 219 3.87 -8.22 24.89
C ALA A 219 2.96 -7.32 24.04
N ILE A 220 3.54 -6.39 23.28
CA ILE A 220 2.81 -5.54 22.36
C ILE A 220 2.29 -6.38 21.17
N TYR A 221 3.16 -7.14 20.51
CA TYR A 221 2.78 -7.93 19.33
C TYR A 221 1.88 -9.12 19.64
N ARG A 222 1.87 -9.60 20.88
CA ARG A 222 0.93 -10.62 21.36
C ARG A 222 -0.53 -10.23 21.06
N ARG A 223 -0.85 -8.95 21.07
CA ARG A 223 -2.20 -8.42 20.76
C ARG A 223 -2.70 -8.77 19.37
N LEU A 224 -1.78 -9.06 18.43
CA LEU A 224 -2.11 -9.45 17.05
C LEU A 224 -2.49 -10.94 16.93
N ILE A 225 -2.33 -11.72 17.98
CA ILE A 225 -2.67 -13.15 18.00
C ILE A 225 -4.06 -13.30 18.63
N PRO A 226 -5.05 -13.83 17.93
CA PRO A 226 -6.37 -14.07 18.51
C PRO A 226 -6.31 -14.98 19.76
N ASP A 227 -7.00 -14.62 20.83
CA ASP A 227 -7.06 -15.45 22.04
C ASP A 227 -7.67 -16.82 21.75
N ALA A 228 -8.66 -16.90 20.85
CA ALA A 228 -9.26 -18.14 20.41
C ALA A 228 -8.24 -19.09 19.76
N LEU A 229 -7.22 -18.56 19.07
CA LEU A 229 -6.13 -19.37 18.50
C LEU A 229 -5.30 -20.01 19.62
N LEU A 230 -4.87 -19.23 20.59
CA LEU A 230 -4.08 -19.72 21.71
C LEU A 230 -4.85 -20.77 22.52
N ALA A 231 -6.14 -20.51 22.78
CA ALA A 231 -7.02 -21.46 23.47
C ALA A 231 -7.17 -22.79 22.68
N THR A 232 -7.29 -22.72 21.35
CA THR A 232 -7.43 -23.90 20.48
C THR A 232 -6.25 -24.86 20.58
N PHE A 233 -5.05 -24.34 20.84
CA PHE A 233 -3.81 -25.12 20.92
C PHE A 233 -3.24 -25.19 22.35
N ALA A 234 -4.02 -24.79 23.37
CA ALA A 234 -3.62 -24.77 24.78
C ALA A 234 -2.27 -24.04 25.02
N ILE A 235 -2.06 -22.92 24.31
CA ILE A 235 -0.88 -22.08 24.45
C ILE A 235 -1.16 -21.08 25.58
N ASP A 236 -0.28 -21.01 26.58
CA ASP A 236 -0.37 -20.01 27.64
C ASP A 236 -0.15 -18.60 27.06
N PRO A 237 -1.11 -17.67 27.23
CA PRO A 237 -1.03 -16.34 26.63
C PRO A 237 0.06 -15.44 27.22
N ARG A 238 0.63 -15.77 28.38
CA ARG A 238 1.66 -14.99 29.06
C ARG A 238 3.06 -15.45 28.68
N THR A 239 3.27 -16.78 28.65
CA THR A 239 4.58 -17.38 28.36
C THR A 239 4.74 -17.75 26.89
N LEU A 240 3.63 -17.87 26.15
CA LEU A 240 3.56 -18.30 24.75
C LEU A 240 4.13 -19.70 24.54
N THR A 241 3.96 -20.56 25.55
CA THR A 241 4.42 -21.95 25.61
C THR A 241 3.25 -22.90 25.73
N ASP A 242 3.49 -24.17 25.41
CA ASP A 242 2.59 -25.28 25.77
C ASP A 242 2.73 -25.64 27.28
N ALA A 243 1.95 -26.63 27.71
CA ALA A 243 1.95 -27.09 29.12
C ALA A 243 3.30 -27.71 29.55
N VAL A 244 4.17 -28.08 28.61
CA VAL A 244 5.50 -28.68 28.88
C VAL A 244 6.60 -27.62 28.86
N GLY A 245 6.27 -26.38 28.45
CA GLY A 245 7.20 -25.24 28.41
C GLY A 245 7.84 -25.03 27.03
N ASN A 246 7.42 -25.73 25.99
CA ASN A 246 7.92 -25.48 24.62
C ASN A 246 7.33 -24.17 24.09
N ARG A 247 8.20 -23.30 23.59
CA ARG A 247 7.76 -22.04 22.97
C ARG A 247 7.15 -22.32 21.60
N LEU A 248 5.90 -21.90 21.39
CA LEU A 248 5.14 -22.11 20.17
C LEU A 248 4.93 -20.84 19.34
N VAL A 249 5.30 -19.69 19.87
CA VAL A 249 5.16 -18.38 19.20
C VAL A 249 6.52 -17.74 18.98
N GLU A 250 6.76 -17.36 17.74
CA GLU A 250 7.98 -16.65 17.30
C GLU A 250 7.60 -15.26 16.75
N PHE A 251 8.35 -14.23 17.15
CA PHE A 251 8.28 -12.89 16.60
C PHE A 251 9.59 -12.56 15.89
N ASP A 252 9.51 -12.28 14.59
CA ASP A 252 10.63 -11.77 13.80
C ASP A 252 10.34 -10.31 13.48
N CYS A 253 11.00 -9.42 14.20
CA CYS A 253 10.77 -7.98 14.20
C CYS A 253 12.14 -7.26 14.26
N PRO A 254 12.84 -7.14 13.10
CA PRO A 254 14.14 -6.50 13.02
C PRO A 254 14.10 -5.04 13.49
N PRO A 255 15.08 -4.59 14.29
CA PRO A 255 15.06 -3.26 14.89
C PRO A 255 15.30 -2.11 13.89
N ASP A 256 15.69 -2.45 12.67
CA ASP A 256 15.94 -1.53 11.56
C ASP A 256 14.83 -1.52 10.50
N ARG A 257 13.75 -2.26 10.71
CA ARG A 257 12.65 -2.39 9.76
C ARG A 257 11.29 -2.20 10.42
N GLY A 258 10.38 -1.46 9.75
CA GLY A 258 8.99 -1.29 10.16
C GLY A 258 8.14 -2.50 9.80
N MET A 259 8.51 -3.70 10.27
CA MET A 259 7.76 -4.93 9.98
C MET A 259 7.83 -5.92 11.16
N VAL A 260 6.82 -6.77 11.23
CA VAL A 260 6.81 -7.93 12.13
C VAL A 260 6.23 -9.14 11.42
N TRP A 261 6.89 -10.30 11.59
CA TRP A 261 6.33 -11.61 11.34
C TRP A 261 5.97 -12.27 12.66
N ILE A 262 4.77 -12.82 12.73
CA ILE A 262 4.29 -13.62 13.87
C ILE A 262 4.04 -15.02 13.35
N ARG A 263 4.71 -16.00 13.93
CA ARG A 263 4.60 -17.42 13.57
C ARG A 263 4.14 -18.20 14.79
N VAL A 264 3.06 -18.97 14.64
CA VAL A 264 2.54 -19.82 15.71
C VAL A 264 2.46 -21.26 15.20
N ARG A 265 2.97 -22.20 16.00
CA ARG A 265 2.80 -23.64 15.80
C ARG A 265 1.71 -24.14 16.73
N GLY A 266 0.96 -25.15 16.31
CA GLY A 266 0.03 -25.84 17.18
C GLY A 266 0.74 -26.75 18.18
N ARG A 267 1.84 -27.38 17.72
CA ARG A 267 2.74 -28.25 18.49
C ARG A 267 4.17 -28.06 18.01
N PRO A 268 5.19 -28.39 18.84
CA PRO A 268 6.60 -28.27 18.44
C PRO A 268 6.97 -29.04 17.16
N GLU A 269 6.38 -30.23 16.99
CA GLU A 269 6.61 -31.12 15.85
C GLU A 269 5.84 -30.77 14.58
N ASP A 270 4.88 -29.84 14.66
CA ASP A 270 4.09 -29.45 13.49
C ASP A 270 5.00 -28.83 12.41
N ARG A 271 4.95 -29.40 11.21
CA ARG A 271 5.67 -28.87 10.05
C ARG A 271 5.12 -27.53 9.59
N ASP A 272 3.80 -27.39 9.59
CA ASP A 272 3.11 -26.19 9.14
C ASP A 272 2.69 -25.33 10.33
N LEU A 273 2.72 -24.01 10.10
CA LEU A 273 2.23 -23.04 11.08
C LEU A 273 0.70 -23.07 11.12
N CYS A 274 0.13 -22.99 12.32
CA CYS A 274 -1.31 -22.80 12.47
C CYS A 274 -1.71 -21.32 12.29
N PHE A 275 -0.76 -20.39 12.51
CA PHE A 275 -0.96 -18.96 12.27
C PHE A 275 0.33 -18.32 11.78
N LEU A 276 0.21 -17.51 10.75
CA LEU A 276 1.27 -16.67 10.23
C LEU A 276 0.67 -15.30 9.90
N LEU A 277 1.23 -14.24 10.45
CA LEU A 277 0.84 -12.88 10.16
C LEU A 277 2.06 -12.04 9.86
N LYS A 278 2.00 -11.23 8.80
CA LYS A 278 2.97 -10.18 8.52
C LYS A 278 2.28 -8.83 8.52
N LEU A 279 2.74 -7.94 9.37
CA LEU A 279 2.37 -6.54 9.38
C LEU A 279 3.60 -5.71 9.03
N GLN A 280 3.44 -4.72 8.15
CA GLN A 280 4.56 -3.85 7.72
C GLN A 280 4.06 -2.45 7.44
N THR A 281 4.97 -1.49 7.43
CA THR A 281 4.72 -0.17 6.86
C THR A 281 4.90 -0.27 5.35
N SER A 282 3.88 0.10 4.58
CA SER A 282 3.92 0.09 3.10
C SER A 282 4.77 1.25 2.58
N ALA A 283 5.14 1.19 1.29
CA ALA A 283 5.79 2.31 0.60
C ALA A 283 4.96 3.61 0.64
N PHE A 284 3.64 3.49 0.76
CA PHE A 284 2.71 4.63 0.92
C PHE A 284 2.46 5.00 2.39
N ARG A 285 3.27 4.48 3.32
CA ARG A 285 3.20 4.72 4.77
C ARG A 285 1.92 4.26 5.46
N ASP A 286 1.04 3.56 4.75
CA ASP A 286 -0.06 2.88 5.40
C ASP A 286 0.47 1.66 6.16
N LEU A 287 -0.16 1.34 7.28
CA LEU A 287 0.07 0.04 7.89
C LEU A 287 -0.56 -1.03 7.00
N GLU A 288 0.22 -2.01 6.59
CA GLU A 288 -0.20 -3.05 5.66
C GLU A 288 -0.21 -4.42 6.34
N LEU A 289 -1.38 -5.07 6.31
CA LEU A 289 -1.46 -6.51 6.54
C LEU A 289 -0.98 -7.23 5.29
N ALA A 290 0.34 -7.41 5.20
CA ALA A 290 0.99 -7.93 4.00
C ALA A 290 0.73 -9.42 3.78
N PHE A 291 0.53 -10.18 4.87
CA PHE A 291 0.27 -11.61 4.77
C PHE A 291 -0.47 -12.14 6.00
N VAL A 292 -1.41 -13.05 5.80
CA VAL A 292 -2.06 -13.80 6.87
C VAL A 292 -2.43 -15.20 6.38
N VAL A 293 -2.03 -16.21 7.17
CA VAL A 293 -2.45 -17.60 6.98
C VAL A 293 -2.95 -18.15 8.31
N ILE A 294 -4.09 -18.82 8.26
CA ILE A 294 -4.68 -19.49 9.41
C ILE A 294 -5.09 -20.89 8.95
N GLY A 295 -4.33 -21.89 9.34
CA GLY A 295 -4.52 -23.28 8.95
C GLY A 295 -4.66 -24.21 10.15
N ASP A 296 -5.42 -25.29 10.00
CA ASP A 296 -5.47 -26.35 11.00
C ASP A 296 -4.39 -27.40 10.67
N PRO A 297 -3.27 -27.48 11.42
CA PRO A 297 -2.21 -28.44 11.17
C PRO A 297 -2.66 -29.90 11.32
N ARG A 298 -3.80 -30.15 11.97
CA ARG A 298 -4.41 -31.47 12.14
C ARG A 298 -5.21 -31.93 10.91
N SER A 299 -5.55 -30.99 10.00
CA SER A 299 -6.30 -31.32 8.78
C SER A 299 -5.38 -31.86 7.68
N GLU A 300 -5.97 -32.54 6.70
CA GLU A 300 -5.25 -33.01 5.52
C GLU A 300 -4.46 -31.89 4.84
N ARG A 301 -3.23 -32.21 4.42
CA ARG A 301 -2.35 -31.27 3.70
C ARG A 301 -2.38 -31.54 2.20
N PHE A 302 -2.47 -30.47 1.44
CA PHE A 302 -2.39 -30.44 -0.02
C PHE A 302 -1.11 -29.72 -0.44
N ALA A 303 -0.25 -30.38 -1.21
CA ALA A 303 1.07 -29.87 -1.59
C ALA A 303 1.01 -28.86 -2.75
N ILE A 304 0.10 -27.89 -2.69
CA ILE A 304 -0.04 -26.84 -3.70
C ILE A 304 1.09 -25.81 -3.67
N ASP A 305 1.80 -25.71 -2.56
CA ASP A 305 2.95 -24.83 -2.34
C ASP A 305 4.26 -25.37 -2.95
N ARG A 306 4.26 -26.61 -3.44
CA ARG A 306 5.38 -27.27 -4.14
C ARG A 306 4.91 -27.92 -5.42
N ASP A 307 5.74 -27.85 -6.46
CA ASP A 307 5.53 -28.62 -7.69
C ASP A 307 5.96 -30.10 -7.50
N PRO A 308 5.71 -31.00 -8.47
CA PRO A 308 6.13 -32.40 -8.38
C PRO A 308 7.65 -32.56 -8.20
N GLU A 309 8.45 -31.60 -8.63
CA GLU A 309 9.91 -31.58 -8.47
C GLU A 309 10.35 -31.00 -7.11
N GLY A 310 9.40 -30.62 -6.23
CA GLY A 310 9.66 -30.09 -4.90
C GLY A 310 10.01 -28.59 -4.85
N GLN A 311 9.94 -27.89 -5.99
CA GLN A 311 10.20 -26.44 -6.05
C GLN A 311 9.00 -25.64 -5.54
N GLU A 312 9.26 -24.46 -4.96
CA GLU A 312 8.19 -23.60 -4.47
C GLU A 312 7.31 -23.05 -5.62
N THR A 313 5.99 -23.23 -5.48
CA THR A 313 5.01 -22.72 -6.44
C THR A 313 4.59 -21.28 -6.16
N ARG A 314 4.98 -20.71 -5.02
CA ARG A 314 4.43 -19.45 -4.49
C ARG A 314 2.90 -19.49 -4.39
N LEU A 315 2.38 -20.57 -3.80
CA LEU A 315 0.94 -20.85 -3.65
C LEU A 315 0.19 -20.90 -5.01
N GLY A 316 0.87 -21.40 -6.06
CA GLY A 316 0.31 -21.52 -7.41
C GLY A 316 0.36 -20.25 -8.26
N THR A 317 0.94 -19.14 -7.77
CA THR A 317 1.06 -17.89 -8.55
C THR A 317 2.29 -17.84 -9.46
N GLY A 318 3.28 -18.70 -9.23
CA GLY A 318 4.48 -18.83 -10.07
C GLY A 318 4.44 -20.11 -10.92
N ARG A 319 4.51 -21.27 -10.25
CA ARG A 319 4.35 -22.61 -10.82
C ARG A 319 3.10 -23.24 -10.25
N ARG A 320 2.61 -24.32 -10.87
CA ARG A 320 1.38 -24.99 -10.42
C ARG A 320 1.60 -26.48 -10.19
N ASN A 321 0.96 -27.00 -9.16
CA ASN A 321 0.81 -28.44 -8.93
C ASN A 321 -0.65 -28.84 -9.21
N ILE A 322 -0.99 -28.94 -10.49
CA ILE A 322 -2.37 -29.16 -10.95
C ILE A 322 -3.03 -30.37 -10.25
N PRO A 323 -2.39 -31.56 -10.12
CA PRO A 323 -3.00 -32.67 -9.40
C PRO A 323 -3.38 -32.33 -7.96
N GLU A 324 -2.50 -31.68 -7.21
CA GLU A 324 -2.77 -31.29 -5.82
C GLU A 324 -3.79 -30.16 -5.71
N GLU A 325 -3.79 -29.21 -6.64
CA GLU A 325 -4.81 -28.16 -6.72
C GLU A 325 -6.21 -28.75 -6.98
N VAL A 326 -6.34 -29.75 -7.87
CA VAL A 326 -7.59 -30.47 -8.11
C VAL A 326 -8.05 -31.22 -6.84
N ARG A 327 -7.13 -31.86 -6.14
CA ARG A 327 -7.43 -32.52 -4.85
C ARG A 327 -7.94 -31.48 -3.82
N ALA A 328 -7.23 -30.38 -3.67
CA ALA A 328 -7.60 -29.29 -2.76
C ALA A 328 -8.97 -28.71 -3.11
N MET A 329 -9.24 -28.44 -4.40
CA MET A 329 -10.53 -27.95 -4.89
C MET A 329 -11.66 -28.93 -4.53
N ARG A 330 -11.48 -30.24 -4.78
CA ARG A 330 -12.48 -31.27 -4.45
C ARG A 330 -12.71 -31.41 -2.96
N ALA A 331 -11.71 -31.13 -2.13
CA ALA A 331 -11.82 -31.09 -0.68
C ALA A 331 -12.47 -29.80 -0.16
N GLY A 332 -12.89 -28.87 -1.08
CA GLY A 332 -13.57 -27.63 -0.76
C GLY A 332 -12.66 -26.49 -0.33
N LEU A 333 -11.36 -26.56 -0.66
CA LEU A 333 -10.42 -25.47 -0.45
C LEU A 333 -10.47 -24.46 -1.60
N ALA A 334 -10.06 -23.23 -1.32
CA ALA A 334 -9.85 -22.21 -2.34
C ALA A 334 -8.39 -22.22 -2.84
N PRO A 335 -8.07 -21.54 -3.96
CA PRO A 335 -6.69 -21.41 -4.43
C PRO A 335 -5.75 -20.89 -3.33
N GLY A 336 -4.53 -21.40 -3.27
CA GLY A 336 -3.54 -20.98 -2.28
C GLY A 336 -3.68 -21.60 -0.89
N GLN A 337 -4.73 -22.34 -0.61
CA GLN A 337 -4.93 -23.01 0.67
C GLN A 337 -4.30 -24.42 0.69
N THR A 338 -3.28 -24.61 1.51
CA THR A 338 -2.63 -25.93 1.71
C THR A 338 -3.37 -26.81 2.70
N ARG A 339 -4.24 -26.24 3.53
CA ARG A 339 -5.02 -26.92 4.59
C ARG A 339 -6.35 -26.22 4.82
N ARG A 340 -7.28 -26.87 5.51
CA ARG A 340 -8.50 -26.21 6.00
C ARG A 340 -8.13 -25.15 7.04
N GLY A 341 -8.80 -23.97 6.96
CA GLY A 341 -8.63 -22.89 7.92
C GLY A 341 -9.37 -23.16 9.23
N LEU A 342 -8.88 -22.56 10.32
CA LEU A 342 -9.49 -22.60 11.66
C LEU A 342 -10.73 -21.69 11.78
N ARG A 343 -11.13 -20.97 10.73
CA ARG A 343 -12.23 -19.98 10.72
C ARG A 343 -12.02 -18.78 11.65
N LEU A 344 -10.79 -18.49 12.00
CA LEU A 344 -10.40 -17.38 12.90
C LEU A 344 -9.95 -16.11 12.16
N LEU A 345 -10.21 -16.00 10.86
CA LEU A 345 -9.73 -14.82 10.11
C LEU A 345 -10.45 -13.52 10.55
N ARG A 346 -11.73 -13.62 10.91
CA ARG A 346 -12.48 -12.44 11.43
C ARG A 346 -11.85 -11.94 12.72
N GLU A 347 -11.52 -12.83 13.63
CA GLU A 347 -10.85 -12.51 14.89
C GLU A 347 -9.45 -11.94 14.66
N ALA A 348 -8.69 -12.51 13.73
CA ALA A 348 -7.38 -11.99 13.36
C ALA A 348 -7.46 -10.58 12.77
N VAL A 349 -8.42 -10.31 11.86
CA VAL A 349 -8.65 -8.97 11.32
C VAL A 349 -9.04 -7.99 12.44
N ARG A 350 -9.89 -8.40 13.37
CA ARG A 350 -10.26 -7.59 14.53
C ARG A 350 -9.05 -7.28 15.42
N SER A 351 -8.20 -8.28 15.72
CA SER A 351 -6.96 -8.05 16.48
C SER A 351 -6.04 -7.04 15.79
N VAL A 352 -5.94 -7.09 14.44
CA VAL A 352 -5.19 -6.09 13.67
C VAL A 352 -5.85 -4.73 13.77
N GLU A 353 -7.17 -4.63 13.64
CA GLU A 353 -7.92 -3.38 13.73
C GLU A 353 -7.76 -2.71 15.11
N GLU A 354 -7.87 -3.48 16.19
CA GLU A 354 -7.65 -3.02 17.56
C GLU A 354 -6.19 -2.57 17.78
N PHE A 355 -5.22 -3.29 17.21
CA PHE A 355 -3.80 -2.94 17.26
C PHE A 355 -3.52 -1.64 16.50
N VAL A 356 -4.08 -1.48 15.30
CA VAL A 356 -3.97 -0.25 14.49
C VAL A 356 -4.53 0.95 15.25
N GLY A 357 -5.72 0.82 15.85
CA GLY A 357 -6.30 1.87 16.69
C GLY A 357 -5.44 2.20 17.92
N TRP A 358 -4.83 1.17 18.55
CA TRP A 358 -3.90 1.37 19.66
C TRP A 358 -2.61 2.06 19.24
N MET A 359 -2.13 1.84 18.01
CA MET A 359 -1.00 2.57 17.43
C MET A 359 -1.31 4.05 17.18
N GLY A 360 -2.58 4.43 17.16
CA GLY A 360 -3.05 5.78 16.84
C GLY A 360 -3.38 5.97 15.36
N ASP A 361 -3.35 4.90 14.57
CA ASP A 361 -3.80 4.89 13.19
C ASP A 361 -5.31 4.58 13.12
N ASP A 362 -5.95 5.04 12.05
CA ASP A 362 -7.39 4.88 11.84
C ASP A 362 -7.73 3.91 10.70
N ARG A 363 -6.71 3.38 10.04
CA ARG A 363 -6.87 2.47 8.90
C ARG A 363 -5.65 1.60 8.69
N PHE A 364 -5.85 0.53 7.94
CA PHE A 364 -4.78 -0.29 7.38
C PHE A 364 -5.19 -0.83 6.02
N VAL A 365 -4.21 -1.27 5.25
CA VAL A 365 -4.41 -1.76 3.89
C VAL A 365 -3.95 -3.20 3.75
N LEU A 366 -4.40 -3.85 2.68
CA LEU A 366 -3.91 -5.14 2.25
C LEU A 366 -4.08 -5.31 0.73
N HIS A 367 -3.40 -6.31 0.17
CA HIS A 367 -3.64 -6.78 -1.19
C HIS A 367 -4.31 -8.15 -1.15
N ALA A 368 -5.49 -8.27 -1.75
CA ALA A 368 -6.22 -9.55 -1.78
C ALA A 368 -5.61 -10.47 -2.85
N MET A 369 -4.70 -11.35 -2.43
CA MET A 369 -3.90 -12.20 -3.32
C MET A 369 -4.73 -13.02 -4.30
N PHE A 370 -5.91 -13.51 -3.89
CA PHE A 370 -6.84 -14.26 -4.71
C PHE A 370 -8.23 -13.62 -4.69
N TYR A 371 -9.05 -13.91 -5.71
CA TYR A 371 -10.41 -13.39 -5.83
C TYR A 371 -11.26 -13.65 -4.57
N HIS A 372 -11.24 -14.90 -4.05
CA HIS A 372 -12.00 -15.24 -2.85
C HIS A 372 -11.56 -14.44 -1.60
N ASN A 373 -10.29 -14.03 -1.53
CA ASN A 373 -9.83 -13.17 -0.42
C ASN A 373 -10.49 -11.80 -0.48
N ALA A 374 -10.63 -11.20 -1.67
CA ALA A 374 -11.29 -9.91 -1.82
C ALA A 374 -12.75 -9.98 -1.33
N ILE A 375 -13.50 -10.98 -1.79
CA ILE A 375 -14.89 -11.20 -1.34
C ILE A 375 -14.99 -11.44 0.17
N LEU A 376 -14.01 -12.14 0.75
CA LEU A 376 -13.98 -12.39 2.18
C LEU A 376 -13.71 -11.12 2.98
N TYR A 377 -12.78 -10.29 2.53
CA TYR A 377 -12.47 -9.01 3.18
C TYR A 377 -13.61 -8.00 3.05
N GLU A 378 -14.37 -7.97 1.95
CA GLU A 378 -15.61 -7.19 1.87
C GLU A 378 -16.56 -7.53 3.03
N ARG A 379 -16.73 -8.82 3.35
CA ARG A 379 -17.57 -9.29 4.47
C ARG A 379 -17.03 -8.91 5.84
N TYR A 380 -15.76 -8.52 5.91
CA TYR A 380 -15.11 -8.01 7.14
C TYR A 380 -15.01 -6.48 7.13
N GLY A 381 -15.78 -5.83 6.26
CA GLY A 381 -15.94 -4.38 6.23
C GLY A 381 -14.82 -3.61 5.53
N PHE A 382 -14.02 -4.28 4.70
CA PHE A 382 -13.07 -3.59 3.85
C PHE A 382 -13.75 -2.94 2.65
N GLY A 383 -13.25 -1.76 2.26
CA GLY A 383 -13.50 -1.15 0.97
C GLY A 383 -12.31 -1.34 0.03
N TYR A 384 -12.35 -0.66 -1.11
CA TYR A 384 -11.29 -0.70 -2.11
C TYR A 384 -10.57 0.64 -2.18
N ALA A 385 -9.25 0.60 -2.10
CA ALA A 385 -8.40 1.71 -2.47
C ALA A 385 -8.08 1.67 -3.99
N ALA A 386 -8.06 0.46 -4.58
CA ALA A 386 -7.94 0.24 -6.02
C ALA A 386 -8.50 -1.14 -6.42
N GLY A 387 -8.98 -1.29 -7.65
CA GLY A 387 -9.43 -2.56 -8.23
C GLY A 387 -10.90 -2.89 -8.02
N ARG A 388 -11.73 -1.97 -7.53
CA ARG A 388 -13.17 -2.18 -7.36
C ARG A 388 -13.89 -2.42 -8.69
N GLU A 389 -13.63 -1.58 -9.68
CA GLU A 389 -14.24 -1.66 -11.01
C GLU A 389 -13.97 -3.02 -11.66
N GLU A 390 -12.75 -3.54 -11.48
CA GLU A 390 -12.38 -4.87 -11.98
C GLU A 390 -13.18 -5.98 -11.29
N MET A 391 -13.40 -5.90 -10.00
CA MET A 391 -14.22 -6.87 -9.26
C MET A 391 -15.69 -6.83 -9.73
N GLU A 392 -16.23 -5.64 -9.97
CA GLU A 392 -17.58 -5.43 -10.49
C GLU A 392 -17.70 -5.96 -11.94
N ARG A 393 -16.69 -5.69 -12.79
CA ARG A 393 -16.59 -6.24 -14.15
C ARG A 393 -16.58 -7.78 -14.13
N ILE A 394 -15.73 -8.39 -13.31
CA ILE A 394 -15.68 -9.85 -13.16
C ILE A 394 -17.04 -10.40 -12.75
N HIS A 395 -17.74 -9.75 -11.82
CA HIS A 395 -19.07 -10.20 -11.41
C HIS A 395 -20.06 -10.17 -12.57
N GLN A 396 -20.05 -9.12 -13.39
CA GLN A 396 -20.93 -8.97 -14.55
C GLN A 396 -20.62 -10.02 -15.62
N GLU A 397 -19.37 -10.27 -15.90
CA GLU A 397 -18.95 -11.24 -16.91
C GLU A 397 -19.19 -12.71 -16.51
N PHE A 398 -19.32 -13.01 -15.23
CA PHE A 398 -19.79 -14.32 -14.75
C PHE A 398 -21.32 -14.46 -14.73
N GLN A 399 -22.10 -13.44 -15.14
CA GLN A 399 -23.55 -13.59 -15.31
C GLN A 399 -23.88 -14.30 -16.64
N PRO A 400 -25.08 -14.92 -16.76
CA PRO A 400 -25.53 -15.51 -18.02
C PRO A 400 -25.39 -14.53 -19.20
N GLY A 401 -24.72 -14.96 -20.27
CA GLY A 401 -24.42 -14.14 -21.44
C GLY A 401 -23.11 -13.35 -21.37
N GLY A 402 -22.41 -13.35 -20.24
CA GLY A 402 -21.09 -12.74 -20.11
C GLY A 402 -19.98 -13.63 -20.67
N THR A 403 -18.84 -13.02 -20.96
CA THR A 403 -17.68 -13.71 -21.53
C THR A 403 -17.14 -14.81 -20.61
N LEU A 404 -16.92 -14.50 -19.33
CA LEU A 404 -16.40 -15.48 -18.37
C LEU A 404 -17.40 -16.61 -18.13
N PHE A 405 -18.70 -16.34 -18.18
CA PHE A 405 -19.73 -17.37 -18.08
C PHE A 405 -19.62 -18.38 -19.24
N THR A 406 -19.41 -17.89 -20.47
CA THR A 406 -19.29 -18.73 -21.66
C THR A 406 -18.00 -19.59 -21.62
N LEU A 407 -16.93 -19.09 -20.99
CA LEU A 407 -15.65 -19.79 -20.85
C LEU A 407 -15.66 -20.87 -19.75
N LEU A 408 -16.75 -21.04 -19.01
CA LEU A 408 -16.97 -22.18 -18.11
C LEU A 408 -17.50 -23.39 -18.91
N ASP A 409 -16.66 -23.87 -19.82
CA ASP A 409 -16.98 -24.85 -20.85
C ASP A 409 -16.54 -26.30 -20.49
N GLY A 410 -15.99 -26.50 -19.31
CA GLY A 410 -15.46 -27.78 -18.88
C GLY A 410 -14.08 -28.12 -19.44
N SER A 411 -13.41 -27.21 -20.15
CA SER A 411 -12.08 -27.41 -20.77
C SER A 411 -10.99 -27.76 -19.75
N THR A 412 -11.14 -27.33 -18.50
CA THR A 412 -10.25 -27.71 -17.38
C THR A 412 -11.05 -28.12 -16.16
N PRO A 413 -10.44 -28.81 -15.15
CA PRO A 413 -11.11 -29.12 -13.89
C PRO A 413 -11.62 -27.89 -13.15
N PHE A 414 -11.05 -26.71 -13.41
CA PHE A 414 -11.33 -25.47 -12.70
C PHE A 414 -12.38 -24.58 -13.42
N ARG A 415 -12.69 -24.86 -14.71
CA ARG A 415 -13.64 -24.09 -15.53
C ARG A 415 -14.95 -24.87 -15.77
N GLN A 416 -15.49 -25.43 -14.71
CA GLN A 416 -16.70 -26.23 -14.82
C GLN A 416 -17.97 -25.36 -14.88
N PRO A 417 -18.97 -25.72 -15.67
CA PRO A 417 -20.28 -25.09 -15.60
C PRO A 417 -20.84 -25.13 -14.17
N GLY A 418 -21.39 -24.00 -13.70
CA GLY A 418 -21.83 -23.86 -12.31
C GLY A 418 -20.80 -23.21 -11.39
N ALA A 419 -19.52 -23.08 -11.80
CA ALA A 419 -18.48 -22.41 -11.02
C ALA A 419 -18.79 -20.92 -10.78
N GLU A 420 -19.59 -20.29 -11.65
CA GLU A 420 -20.01 -18.88 -11.52
C GLU A 420 -20.87 -18.63 -10.27
N ARG A 421 -21.48 -19.67 -9.70
CA ARG A 421 -22.42 -19.53 -8.58
C ARG A 421 -21.74 -19.37 -7.23
N THR A 422 -20.46 -19.79 -7.13
CA THR A 422 -19.76 -19.82 -5.85
C THR A 422 -18.49 -18.97 -5.88
N VAL A 423 -18.13 -18.45 -4.73
CA VAL A 423 -16.87 -17.68 -4.56
C VAL A 423 -15.66 -18.55 -4.89
N ARG A 424 -15.65 -19.80 -4.43
CA ARG A 424 -14.56 -20.75 -4.70
C ARG A 424 -14.49 -21.13 -6.17
N GLY A 425 -15.61 -21.40 -6.79
CA GLY A 425 -15.66 -21.76 -8.22
C GLY A 425 -15.07 -20.65 -9.08
N ARG A 426 -15.52 -19.39 -8.91
CA ARG A 426 -14.96 -18.24 -9.61
C ARG A 426 -13.47 -18.09 -9.32
N SER A 427 -13.06 -18.24 -8.06
CA SER A 427 -11.66 -18.10 -7.66
C SER A 427 -10.77 -19.13 -8.32
N TRP A 428 -11.20 -20.38 -8.44
CA TRP A 428 -10.47 -21.43 -9.14
C TRP A 428 -10.39 -21.17 -10.66
N ALA A 429 -11.48 -20.75 -11.29
CA ALA A 429 -11.49 -20.39 -12.70
C ALA A 429 -10.55 -19.20 -13.00
N ILE A 430 -10.56 -18.17 -12.14
CA ILE A 430 -9.65 -17.01 -12.25
C ILE A 430 -8.20 -17.45 -12.06
N HIS A 431 -7.91 -18.28 -11.05
CA HIS A 431 -6.59 -18.85 -10.81
C HIS A 431 -6.10 -19.69 -12.00
N ASP A 432 -7.01 -20.32 -12.72
CA ASP A 432 -6.75 -21.07 -13.95
C ASP A 432 -6.62 -20.19 -15.19
N GLY A 433 -6.62 -18.87 -15.04
CA GLY A 433 -6.39 -17.91 -16.12
C GLY A 433 -7.59 -17.63 -17.02
N ILE A 434 -8.83 -17.84 -16.54
CA ILE A 434 -10.05 -17.58 -17.34
C ILE A 434 -10.17 -16.10 -17.76
N LEU A 435 -9.52 -15.18 -17.05
CA LEU A 435 -9.53 -13.74 -17.37
C LEU A 435 -8.79 -13.41 -18.69
N GLY A 436 -7.96 -14.35 -19.22
CA GLY A 436 -7.10 -14.08 -20.38
C GLY A 436 -5.87 -13.20 -20.04
N GLU A 437 -5.84 -12.61 -18.85
CA GLU A 437 -4.74 -11.84 -18.32
C GLU A 437 -4.41 -12.29 -16.88
N ARG A 438 -3.27 -11.81 -16.36
CA ARG A 438 -2.87 -12.14 -14.99
C ARG A 438 -3.78 -11.45 -13.99
N TRP A 439 -4.27 -12.19 -12.98
CA TRP A 439 -4.97 -11.61 -11.84
C TRP A 439 -4.15 -10.52 -11.17
N ARG A 440 -4.74 -9.34 -11.01
CA ARG A 440 -4.16 -8.19 -10.29
C ARG A 440 -4.83 -8.09 -8.92
N PRO A 441 -4.10 -8.35 -7.84
CA PRO A 441 -4.66 -8.25 -6.50
C PRO A 441 -5.19 -6.84 -6.22
N PRO A 442 -6.48 -6.67 -5.91
CA PRO A 442 -7.00 -5.36 -5.53
C PRO A 442 -6.38 -4.91 -4.21
N ARG A 443 -6.13 -3.60 -4.11
CA ARG A 443 -5.73 -2.97 -2.85
C ARG A 443 -6.96 -2.60 -2.06
N MET A 444 -7.11 -3.19 -0.88
CA MET A 444 -8.25 -2.98 0.00
C MET A 444 -7.85 -2.19 1.24
N ILE A 445 -8.83 -1.50 1.81
CA ILE A 445 -8.63 -0.62 2.97
C ILE A 445 -9.70 -0.92 4.03
N LYS A 446 -9.28 -1.05 5.28
CA LYS A 446 -10.15 -1.12 6.46
C LYS A 446 -9.98 0.14 7.28
N GLN A 447 -11.07 0.84 7.52
CA GLN A 447 -11.12 1.92 8.50
C GLN A 447 -11.48 1.35 9.87
N VAL A 448 -10.73 1.71 10.91
CA VAL A 448 -10.96 1.26 12.28
C VAL A 448 -12.36 1.66 12.74
N GLY A 449 -13.13 0.69 13.22
CA GLY A 449 -14.49 0.89 13.71
C GLY A 449 -15.54 1.16 12.65
N LYS A 450 -15.22 1.01 11.35
CA LYS A 450 -16.18 1.27 10.26
C LYS A 450 -16.30 0.10 9.31
N GLU A 451 -17.50 -0.09 8.79
CA GLU A 451 -17.81 -1.03 7.72
C GLU A 451 -18.00 -0.28 6.40
N ALA A 452 -17.25 -0.67 5.36
CA ALA A 452 -17.34 0.00 4.06
C ALA A 452 -18.64 -0.31 3.29
N GLY A 453 -19.33 -1.39 3.65
CA GLY A 453 -20.61 -1.78 3.03
C GLY A 453 -20.49 -2.16 1.55
N VAL A 454 -19.30 -2.52 1.08
CA VAL A 454 -19.08 -2.91 -0.33
C VAL A 454 -19.42 -4.39 -0.51
N CYS A 455 -20.08 -4.71 -1.61
CA CYS A 455 -20.39 -6.07 -2.00
C CYS A 455 -20.31 -6.18 -3.54
N THR A 456 -19.23 -6.72 -4.07
CA THR A 456 -19.03 -6.90 -5.52
C THR A 456 -19.58 -8.24 -6.03
N PHE A 457 -19.99 -9.13 -5.14
CA PHE A 457 -20.70 -10.37 -5.48
C PHE A 457 -21.96 -10.52 -4.60
N PRO A 458 -23.07 -9.84 -4.95
CA PRO A 458 -24.36 -10.01 -4.24
C PRO A 458 -24.82 -11.47 -4.26
N GLY A 459 -25.29 -11.97 -3.09
CA GLY A 459 -25.74 -13.36 -2.97
C GLY A 459 -24.63 -14.42 -3.02
N ALA A 460 -23.36 -14.02 -2.84
CA ALA A 460 -22.20 -14.92 -2.90
C ALA A 460 -22.35 -16.13 -1.96
N VAL A 461 -22.24 -17.33 -2.52
CA VAL A 461 -22.20 -18.62 -1.82
C VAL A 461 -20.74 -19.11 -1.80
N TRP A 462 -20.35 -19.80 -0.68
CA TRP A 462 -18.99 -20.36 -0.49
C TRP A 462 -18.90 -21.84 -0.87
#